data_f13c501cf5ddc0af0cd0711f8d830df9
#
_entry.id   f13c501cf5ddc0af0cd0711f8d830df9
#
_cell.length_a   1.000
_cell.length_b   1.000
_cell.length_c   1.000
_cell.angle_alpha   90.00
_cell.angle_beta   90.00
_cell.angle_gamma   90.00
#
_symmetry.space_group_name_H-M   'P 1'
#
loop_
_entity.id
_entity.type
_entity.pdbx_description
1 polymer ?
#
loop_
_entity_poly.entity_id
_entity_poly.type
_entity_poly.pdbx_seq_one_letter_code
_entity_poly.pdbx_strand_id
1 'polypeptide(L)'
;EERARADTLIAHMEKSQTKAILPDEVEDIFLKHTNAEGMMPIVLGMQSSSGIDLVDEQSDRSYMDFFGFYASNAIGMNHPKLVGNEEFKERLMDAALNKVTNSDIRTRHMARFLDTFGRVAIPDYLPYAFFVSGGALAVENALKTAFDWKVRKNYQKGYRREVGHKVLHFDQAFHGRTGYTLTLTNTADPRKTMHFPQFDWPRVSNPKVVFPIEEHIDDIVRREQVSLNQARHYFDSMKDEIACIIIEPIQGEGGDNHFRTE
;
A
#
# COMPACT_ATOMS: atom_id res chain seq x y z
N GLU A 1 6.43 27.98 -30.73
CA GLU A 1 6.08 28.69 -29.47
C GLU A 1 6.26 27.81 -28.25
N GLU A 2 5.74 26.57 -28.20
CA GLU A 2 5.88 25.66 -27.06
C GLU A 2 7.33 25.28 -26.80
N ARG A 3 8.11 25.00 -27.83
CA ARG A 3 9.54 24.70 -27.72
C ARG A 3 10.33 25.89 -27.16
N ALA A 4 10.03 27.10 -27.63
CA ALA A 4 10.66 28.33 -27.11
C ALA A 4 10.27 28.62 -25.64
N ARG A 5 9.04 28.26 -25.22
CA ARG A 5 8.61 28.33 -23.82
C ARG A 5 9.33 27.29 -22.96
N ALA A 6 9.49 26.06 -23.46
CA ALA A 6 10.25 25.01 -22.77
C ALA A 6 11.72 25.38 -22.59
N ASP A 7 12.36 25.89 -23.67
CA ASP A 7 13.76 26.36 -23.63
C ASP A 7 13.93 27.53 -22.65
N THR A 8 12.95 28.44 -22.60
CA THR A 8 12.96 29.56 -21.64
C THR A 8 12.80 29.07 -20.19
N LEU A 9 11.96 28.05 -19.95
CA LEU A 9 11.77 27.46 -18.66
C LEU A 9 13.04 26.71 -18.19
N ILE A 10 13.66 25.95 -19.09
CA ILE A 10 14.94 25.26 -18.85
C ILE A 10 16.03 26.28 -18.52
N ALA A 11 16.18 27.35 -19.32
CA ALA A 11 17.15 28.40 -19.07
C ALA A 11 16.87 29.17 -17.75
N HIS A 12 15.61 29.26 -17.33
CA HIS A 12 15.26 29.85 -16.04
C HIS A 12 15.61 28.89 -14.87
N MET A 13 15.43 27.60 -15.05
CA MET A 13 15.83 26.56 -14.09
C MET A 13 17.37 26.46 -13.99
N GLU A 14 18.10 26.59 -15.10
CA GLU A 14 19.57 26.61 -15.11
C GLU A 14 20.16 27.88 -14.48
N LYS A 15 19.47 29.02 -14.58
CA LYS A 15 19.86 30.27 -13.89
C LYS A 15 19.50 30.31 -12.41
N SER A 16 18.56 29.52 -11.97
CA SER A 16 18.33 29.22 -10.58
C SER A 16 19.45 28.30 -10.13
N GLN A 17 20.60 28.83 -9.73
CA GLN A 17 21.54 28.10 -8.88
C GLN A 17 20.72 27.71 -7.64
N THR A 18 20.19 26.48 -7.63
CA THR A 18 19.53 25.93 -6.45
C THR A 18 20.59 25.90 -5.38
N LYS A 19 20.49 26.85 -4.45
CA LYS A 19 21.26 26.83 -3.21
C LYS A 19 21.11 25.42 -2.63
N ALA A 20 22.23 24.79 -2.28
CA ALA A 20 22.17 23.51 -1.57
C ALA A 20 21.32 23.69 -0.32
N ILE A 21 20.33 22.82 -0.14
CA ILE A 21 19.49 22.82 1.06
C ILE A 21 20.33 22.17 2.17
N LEU A 22 20.48 22.89 3.27
CA LEU A 22 21.18 22.37 4.45
C LEU A 22 20.24 21.48 5.27
N PRO A 23 20.74 20.48 6.02
CA PRO A 23 19.89 19.60 6.83
C PRO A 23 18.97 20.35 7.82
N ASP A 24 19.44 21.44 8.40
CA ASP A 24 18.66 22.30 9.32
C ASP A 24 17.55 23.14 8.64
N GLU A 25 17.59 23.29 7.31
CA GLU A 25 16.56 24.00 6.53
C GLU A 25 15.42 23.07 6.09
N VAL A 26 15.60 21.73 6.17
CA VAL A 26 14.67 20.73 5.60
C VAL A 26 13.30 20.79 6.27
N GLU A 27 13.26 20.81 7.60
CA GLU A 27 12.01 20.81 8.37
C GLU A 27 11.17 22.06 8.05
N ASP A 28 11.79 23.25 8.01
CA ASP A 28 11.11 24.50 7.68
C ASP A 28 10.49 24.47 6.27
N ILE A 29 11.20 23.88 5.31
CA ILE A 29 10.69 23.74 3.95
C ILE A 29 9.48 22.78 3.90
N PHE A 30 9.56 21.66 4.62
CA PHE A 30 8.45 20.71 4.71
C PHE A 30 7.22 21.33 5.36
N LEU A 31 7.38 21.98 6.51
CA LEU A 31 6.29 22.66 7.24
C LEU A 31 5.64 23.77 6.40
N LYS A 32 6.40 24.43 5.56
CA LYS A 32 5.89 25.49 4.68
C LYS A 32 5.03 24.97 3.53
N HIS A 33 5.32 23.79 3.00
CA HIS A 33 4.73 23.32 1.72
C HIS A 33 3.94 22.03 1.83
N THR A 34 4.06 21.31 2.95
CA THR A 34 3.40 20.01 3.14
C THR A 34 2.77 19.91 4.52
N ASN A 35 1.92 18.89 4.71
CA ASN A 35 1.51 18.51 6.05
C ASN A 35 2.58 17.58 6.64
N ALA A 36 3.55 18.16 7.32
CA ALA A 36 4.66 17.47 7.98
C ALA A 36 4.34 17.01 9.41
N GLU A 37 3.13 17.29 9.92
CA GLU A 37 2.72 16.89 11.26
C GLU A 37 2.75 15.36 11.39
N GLY A 38 3.52 14.85 12.35
CA GLY A 38 3.68 13.42 12.61
C GLY A 38 4.77 12.72 11.80
N MET A 39 5.56 13.45 11.01
CA MET A 39 6.80 12.91 10.43
C MET A 39 7.83 12.64 11.53
N MET A 40 8.69 11.63 11.32
CA MET A 40 9.84 11.41 12.19
C MET A 40 10.80 12.60 12.09
N PRO A 41 11.36 13.08 13.20
CA PRO A 41 12.30 14.21 13.20
C PRO A 41 13.70 13.76 12.77
N ILE A 42 13.82 13.25 11.55
CA ILE A 42 15.04 12.74 10.96
C ILE A 42 15.17 13.31 9.55
N VAL A 43 16.32 13.86 9.24
CA VAL A 43 16.72 14.19 7.87
C VAL A 43 17.56 13.04 7.33
N LEU A 44 16.94 12.14 6.57
CA LEU A 44 17.57 10.90 6.13
C LEU A 44 18.73 11.15 5.15
N GLY A 45 19.90 10.75 5.54
CA GLY A 45 21.11 10.75 4.71
C GLY A 45 21.04 9.62 3.68
N MET A 46 20.67 9.96 2.45
CA MET A 46 20.53 8.98 1.37
C MET A 46 21.83 8.27 0.99
N GLN A 47 22.96 8.97 1.14
CA GLN A 47 24.27 8.41 0.81
C GLN A 47 25.00 7.80 2.01
N SER A 48 24.74 8.33 3.20
CA SER A 48 25.39 7.89 4.44
C SER A 48 24.69 6.69 5.09
N SER A 49 23.41 6.45 4.81
CA SER A 49 22.67 5.29 5.30
C SER A 49 23.07 4.02 4.55
N SER A 50 23.10 2.87 5.22
CA SER A 50 23.47 1.59 4.61
C SER A 50 22.81 0.40 5.31
N GLY A 51 22.29 -0.55 4.54
CA GLY A 51 21.58 -1.70 5.10
C GLY A 51 20.42 -1.28 5.97
N ILE A 52 20.47 -1.63 7.24
CA ILE A 52 19.47 -1.26 8.26
C ILE A 52 19.84 0.00 9.06
N ASP A 53 20.98 0.60 8.78
CA ASP A 53 21.44 1.81 9.49
C ASP A 53 20.97 3.06 8.73
N LEU A 54 20.08 3.81 9.35
CA LEU A 54 19.56 5.09 8.87
C LEU A 54 20.34 6.22 9.56
N VAL A 55 21.04 7.03 8.80
CA VAL A 55 21.80 8.17 9.31
C VAL A 55 20.99 9.44 9.19
N ASP A 56 20.87 10.18 10.28
CA ASP A 56 20.28 11.51 10.32
C ASP A 56 21.36 12.55 9.97
N GLU A 57 21.18 13.26 8.86
CA GLU A 57 22.12 14.30 8.41
C GLU A 57 22.19 15.53 9.32
N GLN A 58 21.17 15.74 10.16
CA GLN A 58 21.13 16.89 11.07
C GLN A 58 21.93 16.64 12.34
N SER A 59 21.89 15.42 12.86
CA SER A 59 22.53 15.06 14.15
C SER A 59 23.72 14.12 14.03
N ASP A 60 24.02 13.60 12.84
CA ASP A 60 25.00 12.54 12.57
C ASP A 60 24.75 11.24 13.35
N ARG A 61 23.53 11.04 13.86
CA ARG A 61 23.14 9.84 14.58
C ARG A 61 22.70 8.74 13.62
N SER A 62 23.08 7.51 13.94
CA SER A 62 22.58 6.32 13.27
C SER A 62 21.44 5.70 14.06
N TYR A 63 20.38 5.30 13.36
CA TYR A 63 19.22 4.61 13.89
C TYR A 63 19.05 3.27 13.17
N MET A 64 18.76 2.22 13.92
CA MET A 64 18.42 0.93 13.32
C MET A 64 17.01 0.97 12.74
N ASP A 65 16.89 0.59 11.47
CA ASP A 65 15.62 0.59 10.73
C ASP A 65 14.72 -0.58 11.16
N PHE A 66 13.77 -0.32 12.05
CA PHE A 66 12.63 -1.20 12.34
C PHE A 66 11.36 -0.74 11.62
N PHE A 67 11.44 0.32 10.83
CA PHE A 67 10.33 0.87 10.09
C PHE A 67 10.16 0.21 8.70
N GLY A 68 11.28 -0.13 8.05
CA GLY A 68 11.32 -0.81 6.74
C GLY A 68 10.55 -0.08 5.65
N PHE A 69 10.25 1.20 5.83
CA PHE A 69 9.44 2.02 4.92
C PHE A 69 8.13 1.33 4.52
N TYR A 70 7.42 0.78 5.50
CA TYR A 70 6.22 -0.05 5.33
C TYR A 70 6.47 -1.26 4.40
N ALA A 71 7.58 -1.98 4.63
CA ALA A 71 8.05 -3.12 3.84
C ALA A 71 8.40 -2.80 2.37
N SER A 72 8.56 -1.53 2.00
CA SER A 72 8.98 -1.14 0.66
C SER A 72 10.49 -1.13 0.44
N ASN A 73 11.30 -1.22 1.50
CA ASN A 73 12.76 -1.28 1.47
C ASN A 73 13.31 -2.59 2.06
N ALA A 74 12.86 -3.72 1.54
CA ALA A 74 13.16 -5.06 2.07
C ALA A 74 14.65 -5.45 2.07
N ILE A 75 15.49 -4.80 1.27
CA ILE A 75 16.93 -5.09 1.16
C ILE A 75 17.80 -4.04 1.83
N GLY A 76 17.19 -3.05 2.49
CA GLY A 76 17.89 -1.95 3.15
C GLY A 76 18.43 -0.89 2.20
N MET A 77 19.07 0.12 2.80
CA MET A 77 19.65 1.25 2.08
C MET A 77 20.96 0.86 1.39
N ASN A 78 21.19 1.41 0.21
CA ASN A 78 22.46 1.33 -0.52
C ASN A 78 23.06 -0.10 -0.61
N HIS A 79 22.22 -1.09 -0.92
CA HIS A 79 22.67 -2.48 -0.99
C HIS A 79 23.85 -2.64 -1.96
N PRO A 80 25.02 -3.21 -1.54
CA PRO A 80 26.25 -3.19 -2.32
C PRO A 80 26.15 -3.80 -3.72
N LYS A 81 25.32 -4.85 -3.88
CA LYS A 81 25.10 -5.49 -5.19
C LYS A 81 24.29 -4.61 -6.17
N LEU A 82 23.60 -3.57 -5.69
CA LEU A 82 22.90 -2.62 -6.52
C LEU A 82 23.76 -1.40 -6.80
N VAL A 83 24.29 -0.75 -5.76
CA VAL A 83 25.07 0.48 -5.92
C VAL A 83 26.43 0.25 -6.61
N GLY A 84 27.00 -0.94 -6.48
CA GLY A 84 28.24 -1.34 -7.16
C GLY A 84 28.05 -1.91 -8.58
N ASN A 85 26.83 -2.01 -9.08
CA ASN A 85 26.53 -2.61 -10.38
C ASN A 85 26.27 -1.52 -11.44
N GLU A 86 27.27 -1.17 -12.22
CA GLU A 86 27.17 -0.10 -13.22
C GLU A 86 26.15 -0.44 -14.32
N GLU A 87 26.09 -1.68 -14.81
CA GLU A 87 25.10 -2.10 -15.80
C GLU A 87 23.65 -1.94 -15.27
N PHE A 88 23.45 -2.23 -13.98
CA PHE A 88 22.14 -2.01 -13.35
C PHE A 88 21.79 -0.52 -13.28
N LYS A 89 22.76 0.32 -12.88
CA LYS A 89 22.55 1.80 -12.80
C LYS A 89 22.24 2.40 -14.17
N GLU A 90 22.95 2.00 -15.22
CA GLU A 90 22.66 2.46 -16.58
C GLU A 90 21.24 2.12 -17.00
N ARG A 91 20.79 0.89 -16.78
CA ARG A 91 19.42 0.46 -17.07
C ARG A 91 18.38 1.18 -16.23
N LEU A 92 18.69 1.45 -14.96
CA LEU A 92 17.81 2.21 -14.07
C LEU A 92 17.70 3.66 -14.54
N MET A 93 18.81 4.27 -14.94
CA MET A 93 18.83 5.63 -15.47
C MET A 93 18.01 5.72 -16.78
N ASP A 94 18.16 4.77 -17.68
CA ASP A 94 17.37 4.71 -18.92
C ASP A 94 15.86 4.60 -18.61
N ALA A 95 15.49 3.78 -17.63
CA ALA A 95 14.10 3.67 -17.17
C ALA A 95 13.59 4.94 -16.48
N ALA A 96 14.44 5.63 -15.71
CA ALA A 96 14.05 6.85 -15.00
C ALA A 96 13.88 8.06 -15.90
N LEU A 97 14.70 8.18 -16.94
CA LEU A 97 14.64 9.27 -17.91
C LEU A 97 13.50 9.11 -18.94
N ASN A 98 12.95 7.92 -19.08
CA ASN A 98 11.96 7.60 -20.10
C ASN A 98 10.66 7.08 -19.49
N LYS A 99 9.59 7.08 -20.28
CA LYS A 99 8.35 6.38 -19.96
C LYS A 99 8.50 4.91 -20.31
N VAL A 100 8.74 4.06 -19.31
CA VAL A 100 9.06 2.63 -19.50
C VAL A 100 7.90 1.85 -20.12
N THR A 101 6.66 2.17 -19.73
CA THR A 101 5.43 1.55 -20.25
C THR A 101 4.19 2.34 -19.84
N ASN A 102 3.07 2.05 -20.48
CA ASN A 102 1.73 2.40 -20.04
C ASN A 102 0.75 1.29 -20.47
N SER A 103 -0.56 1.54 -20.39
CA SER A 103 -1.57 0.56 -20.83
C SER A 103 -1.52 0.23 -22.33
N ASP A 104 -0.98 1.12 -23.15
CA ASP A 104 -1.09 1.06 -24.62
C ASP A 104 0.21 0.63 -25.30
N ILE A 105 1.37 0.85 -24.66
CA ILE A 105 2.69 0.63 -25.25
C ILE A 105 3.50 -0.35 -24.43
N ARG A 106 4.10 -1.33 -25.12
CA ARG A 106 4.97 -2.36 -24.54
C ARG A 106 6.42 -2.01 -24.75
N THR A 107 7.27 -2.31 -23.75
CA THR A 107 8.72 -2.18 -23.87
C THR A 107 9.43 -3.47 -23.45
N ARG A 108 10.65 -3.65 -23.91
CA ARG A 108 11.49 -4.78 -23.46
C ARG A 108 11.83 -4.70 -21.97
N HIS A 109 11.92 -3.50 -21.39
CA HIS A 109 12.15 -3.29 -19.96
C HIS A 109 10.99 -3.86 -19.14
N MET A 110 9.75 -3.51 -19.50
CA MET A 110 8.56 -4.05 -18.83
C MET A 110 8.41 -5.56 -19.06
N ALA A 111 8.69 -6.05 -20.28
CA ALA A 111 8.63 -7.47 -20.57
C ALA A 111 9.63 -8.27 -19.72
N ARG A 112 10.85 -7.79 -19.53
CA ARG A 112 11.86 -8.41 -18.66
C ARG A 112 11.43 -8.42 -17.19
N PHE A 113 10.85 -7.34 -16.72
CA PHE A 113 10.28 -7.27 -15.38
C PHE A 113 9.18 -8.31 -15.19
N LEU A 114 8.21 -8.38 -16.11
CA LEU A 114 7.09 -9.33 -16.06
C LEU A 114 7.56 -10.78 -16.10
N ASP A 115 8.53 -11.12 -16.98
CA ASP A 115 9.12 -12.47 -17.04
C ASP A 115 9.77 -12.86 -15.71
N THR A 116 10.56 -11.95 -15.14
CA THR A 116 11.19 -12.20 -13.84
C THR A 116 10.18 -12.31 -12.72
N PHE A 117 9.23 -11.37 -12.63
CA PHE A 117 8.19 -11.36 -11.63
C PHE A 117 7.30 -12.62 -11.71
N GLY A 118 6.96 -13.03 -12.94
CA GLY A 118 6.20 -14.27 -13.18
C GLY A 118 6.89 -15.52 -12.66
N ARG A 119 8.23 -15.60 -12.82
CA ARG A 119 9.01 -16.75 -12.35
C ARG A 119 9.24 -16.81 -10.85
N VAL A 120 9.31 -15.66 -10.17
CA VAL A 120 9.76 -15.60 -8.76
C VAL A 120 8.70 -15.17 -7.77
N ALA A 121 7.62 -14.53 -8.21
CA ALA A 121 6.65 -13.90 -7.31
C ALA A 121 5.19 -14.25 -7.61
N ILE A 122 4.82 -14.52 -8.86
CA ILE A 122 3.45 -14.86 -9.21
C ILE A 122 3.21 -16.36 -8.91
N PRO A 123 2.24 -16.72 -8.05
CA PRO A 123 1.88 -18.12 -7.83
C PRO A 123 1.08 -18.66 -9.01
N ASP A 124 1.23 -19.95 -9.30
CA ASP A 124 0.58 -20.61 -10.46
C ASP A 124 -0.95 -20.47 -10.48
N TYR A 125 -1.58 -20.40 -9.30
CA TYR A 125 -3.03 -20.26 -9.18
C TYR A 125 -3.54 -18.83 -9.38
N LEU A 126 -2.65 -17.81 -9.48
CA LEU A 126 -2.97 -16.42 -9.79
C LEU A 126 -2.03 -15.88 -10.89
N PRO A 127 -2.13 -16.38 -12.12
CA PRO A 127 -1.12 -16.17 -13.17
C PRO A 127 -1.10 -14.74 -13.75
N TYR A 128 -2.07 -13.92 -13.40
CA TYR A 128 -2.19 -12.56 -13.94
C TYR A 128 -1.84 -11.51 -12.89
N ALA A 129 -1.11 -10.49 -13.30
CA ALA A 129 -0.77 -9.34 -12.47
C ALA A 129 -1.24 -8.04 -13.14
N PHE A 130 -1.67 -7.08 -12.31
CA PHE A 130 -2.05 -5.74 -12.73
C PHE A 130 -1.33 -4.73 -11.84
N PHE A 131 -0.50 -3.89 -12.43
CA PHE A 131 0.36 -2.95 -11.70
C PHE A 131 -0.25 -1.54 -11.69
N VAL A 132 -0.33 -0.98 -10.48
CA VAL A 132 -0.85 0.36 -10.22
C VAL A 132 0.04 1.07 -9.18
N SER A 133 -0.13 2.37 -9.02
CA SER A 133 0.68 3.18 -8.11
C SER A 133 0.12 3.15 -6.70
N GLY A 134 0.61 2.23 -5.88
CA GLY A 134 0.32 2.17 -4.44
C GLY A 134 -0.70 1.12 -4.02
N GLY A 135 -0.60 0.71 -2.73
CA GLY A 135 -1.40 -0.35 -2.14
C GLY A 135 -2.90 -0.09 -2.15
N ALA A 136 -3.33 1.14 -1.84
CA ALA A 136 -4.75 1.51 -1.89
C ALA A 136 -5.36 1.30 -3.28
N LEU A 137 -4.66 1.70 -4.35
CA LEU A 137 -5.12 1.48 -5.72
C LEU A 137 -5.09 0.01 -6.13
N ALA A 138 -4.16 -0.77 -5.59
CA ALA A 138 -4.13 -2.22 -5.80
C ALA A 138 -5.37 -2.89 -5.18
N VAL A 139 -5.72 -2.54 -3.96
CA VAL A 139 -6.96 -3.01 -3.30
C VAL A 139 -8.20 -2.55 -4.07
N GLU A 140 -8.27 -1.29 -4.51
CA GLU A 140 -9.37 -0.77 -5.34
C GLU A 140 -9.61 -1.64 -6.60
N ASN A 141 -8.54 -2.00 -7.30
CA ASN A 141 -8.64 -2.82 -8.51
C ASN A 141 -8.97 -4.28 -8.21
N ALA A 142 -8.50 -4.84 -7.10
CA ALA A 142 -8.92 -6.15 -6.62
C ALA A 142 -10.43 -6.17 -6.31
N LEU A 143 -10.94 -5.16 -5.64
CA LEU A 143 -12.38 -5.02 -5.36
C LEU A 143 -13.20 -4.86 -6.64
N LYS A 144 -12.76 -4.04 -7.59
CA LYS A 144 -13.43 -3.90 -8.90
C LYS A 144 -13.52 -5.26 -9.62
N THR A 145 -12.47 -6.06 -9.56
CA THR A 145 -12.45 -7.41 -10.13
C THR A 145 -13.47 -8.32 -9.42
N ALA A 146 -13.52 -8.26 -8.08
CA ALA A 146 -14.49 -9.03 -7.29
C ALA A 146 -15.94 -8.60 -7.57
N PHE A 147 -16.21 -7.30 -7.71
CA PHE A 147 -17.52 -6.77 -8.04
C PHE A 147 -17.99 -7.23 -9.43
N ASP A 148 -17.15 -7.05 -10.46
CA ASP A 148 -17.47 -7.50 -11.83
C ASP A 148 -17.76 -9.00 -11.87
N TRP A 149 -16.92 -9.81 -11.24
CA TRP A 149 -17.12 -11.24 -11.13
C TRP A 149 -18.45 -11.59 -10.45
N LYS A 150 -18.74 -10.97 -9.30
CA LYS A 150 -19.96 -11.27 -8.53
C LYS A 150 -21.24 -10.85 -9.28
N VAL A 151 -21.25 -9.66 -9.86
CA VAL A 151 -22.38 -9.16 -10.66
C VAL A 151 -22.65 -10.08 -11.86
N ARG A 152 -21.61 -10.48 -12.60
CA ARG A 152 -21.77 -11.44 -13.71
C ARG A 152 -22.32 -12.79 -13.26
N LYS A 153 -21.86 -13.30 -12.12
CA LYS A 153 -22.42 -14.52 -11.52
C LYS A 153 -23.90 -14.36 -11.14
N ASN A 154 -24.26 -13.21 -10.61
CA ASN A 154 -25.64 -12.91 -10.24
C ASN A 154 -26.54 -12.78 -11.48
N TYR A 155 -26.09 -12.19 -12.58
CA TYR A 155 -26.81 -12.22 -13.85
C TYR A 155 -27.07 -13.66 -14.34
N GLN A 156 -26.09 -14.55 -14.21
CA GLN A 156 -26.27 -15.98 -14.54
C GLN A 156 -27.31 -16.67 -13.64
N LYS A 157 -27.51 -16.20 -12.41
CA LYS A 157 -28.57 -16.66 -11.50
C LYS A 157 -29.96 -16.05 -11.81
N GLY A 158 -30.06 -15.16 -12.81
CA GLY A 158 -31.31 -14.56 -13.24
C GLY A 158 -31.59 -13.16 -12.65
N TYR A 159 -30.66 -12.56 -11.93
CA TYR A 159 -30.80 -11.16 -11.52
C TYR A 159 -30.90 -10.25 -12.74
N ARG A 160 -31.76 -9.22 -12.65
CA ARG A 160 -32.00 -8.24 -13.73
C ARG A 160 -31.38 -6.87 -13.44
N ARG A 161 -30.70 -6.74 -12.30
CA ARG A 161 -30.00 -5.53 -11.85
C ARG A 161 -28.63 -5.92 -11.29
N GLU A 162 -27.75 -4.97 -11.21
CA GLU A 162 -26.45 -5.16 -10.57
C GLU A 162 -26.63 -5.40 -9.07
N VAL A 163 -26.15 -6.54 -8.59
CA VAL A 163 -26.12 -6.96 -7.19
C VAL A 163 -24.76 -7.62 -6.94
N GLY A 164 -24.11 -7.31 -5.83
CA GLY A 164 -22.81 -7.87 -5.49
C GLY A 164 -21.71 -6.82 -5.37
N HIS A 165 -22.00 -5.70 -4.69
CA HIS A 165 -21.05 -4.61 -4.48
C HIS A 165 -20.66 -4.38 -3.02
N LYS A 166 -21.00 -5.32 -2.12
CA LYS A 166 -20.62 -5.22 -0.70
C LYS A 166 -19.37 -6.05 -0.41
N VAL A 167 -18.57 -5.56 0.52
CA VAL A 167 -17.36 -6.22 0.97
C VAL A 167 -17.47 -6.47 2.47
N LEU A 168 -17.32 -7.73 2.88
CA LEU A 168 -17.21 -8.05 4.29
C LEU A 168 -15.76 -7.82 4.75
N HIS A 169 -15.59 -7.08 5.83
CA HIS A 169 -14.28 -6.69 6.34
C HIS A 169 -14.27 -6.66 7.87
N PHE A 170 -13.10 -6.43 8.45
CA PHE A 170 -12.89 -6.57 9.89
C PHE A 170 -12.65 -5.22 10.58
N ASP A 171 -12.98 -5.14 11.86
CA ASP A 171 -12.57 -4.03 12.71
C ASP A 171 -11.04 -3.93 12.78
N GLN A 172 -10.53 -2.73 13.01
CA GLN A 172 -9.11 -2.39 13.11
C GLN A 172 -8.29 -2.63 11.83
N ALA A 173 -8.94 -2.88 10.70
CA ALA A 173 -8.27 -3.06 9.41
C ALA A 173 -7.78 -1.74 8.81
N PHE A 174 -6.72 -1.82 7.99
CA PHE A 174 -6.25 -0.73 7.15
C PHE A 174 -6.02 -1.23 5.73
N HIS A 175 -6.86 -0.78 4.79
CA HIS A 175 -6.77 -1.16 3.37
C HIS A 175 -6.46 0.02 2.45
N GLY A 176 -6.26 1.20 3.00
CA GLY A 176 -6.02 2.45 2.27
C GLY A 176 -7.04 3.54 2.59
N ARG A 177 -6.89 4.70 1.93
CA ARG A 177 -7.75 5.87 2.17
C ARG A 177 -8.28 6.48 0.87
N THR A 178 -8.40 5.70 -0.20
CA THR A 178 -9.08 6.06 -1.45
C THR A 178 -10.55 5.66 -1.42
N GLY A 179 -11.30 5.83 -2.48
CA GLY A 179 -12.76 5.69 -2.51
C GLY A 179 -13.32 4.45 -1.81
N TYR A 180 -13.04 3.24 -2.32
CA TYR A 180 -13.52 2.00 -1.69
C TYR A 180 -12.75 1.65 -0.42
N THR A 181 -11.43 1.83 -0.43
CA THR A 181 -10.57 1.40 0.67
C THR A 181 -10.78 2.21 1.95
N LEU A 182 -11.25 3.46 1.84
CA LEU A 182 -11.59 4.28 3.00
C LEU A 182 -12.67 3.63 3.88
N THR A 183 -13.67 3.01 3.26
CA THR A 183 -14.74 2.28 3.97
C THR A 183 -14.19 1.08 4.75
N LEU A 184 -13.17 0.42 4.21
CA LEU A 184 -12.57 -0.78 4.78
C LEU A 184 -11.58 -0.47 5.91
N THR A 185 -11.11 0.78 5.99
CA THR A 185 -10.16 1.22 7.01
C THR A 185 -10.89 1.63 8.29
N ASN A 186 -10.46 1.06 9.42
CA ASN A 186 -11.04 1.32 10.74
C ASN A 186 -9.98 1.17 11.83
N THR A 187 -8.93 1.96 11.78
CA THR A 187 -7.88 1.99 12.80
C THR A 187 -8.24 2.93 13.95
N ALA A 188 -7.44 2.93 15.02
CA ALA A 188 -7.74 3.68 16.23
C ALA A 188 -7.80 5.20 16.05
N ASP A 189 -7.10 5.75 15.05
CA ASP A 189 -7.15 7.19 14.75
C ASP A 189 -8.33 7.55 13.84
N PRO A 190 -9.40 8.16 14.38
CA PRO A 190 -10.59 8.48 13.60
C PRO A 190 -10.35 9.54 12.54
N ARG A 191 -9.30 10.37 12.66
CA ARG A 191 -8.98 11.42 11.68
C ARG A 191 -8.69 10.86 10.29
N LYS A 192 -8.34 9.59 10.19
CA LYS A 192 -8.06 8.92 8.91
C LYS A 192 -9.31 8.72 8.06
N THR A 193 -10.49 8.62 8.68
CA THR A 193 -11.73 8.25 7.98
C THR A 193 -12.92 9.16 8.29
N MET A 194 -12.86 9.97 9.36
CA MET A 194 -13.95 10.86 9.75
C MET A 194 -14.21 11.93 8.68
N HIS A 195 -15.47 12.35 8.56
CA HIS A 195 -15.95 13.39 7.63
C HIS A 195 -15.89 13.03 6.13
N PHE A 196 -15.53 11.80 5.77
CA PHE A 196 -15.52 11.35 4.38
C PHE A 196 -16.67 10.38 4.11
N PRO A 197 -17.25 10.40 2.90
CA PRO A 197 -18.26 9.43 2.50
C PRO A 197 -17.75 8.00 2.58
N GLN A 198 -18.57 7.10 3.09
CA GLN A 198 -18.27 5.67 3.19
C GLN A 198 -19.45 4.85 2.68
N PHE A 199 -19.18 3.63 2.24
CA PHE A 199 -20.20 2.68 1.82
C PHE A 199 -20.76 1.91 3.02
N ASP A 200 -22.05 1.56 2.98
CA ASP A 200 -22.68 0.69 3.96
C ASP A 200 -22.33 -0.79 3.67
N TRP A 201 -21.11 -1.17 4.04
CA TRP A 201 -20.58 -2.52 3.88
C TRP A 201 -20.49 -3.24 5.23
N PRO A 202 -20.73 -4.58 5.25
CA PRO A 202 -20.73 -5.34 6.49
C PRO A 202 -19.33 -5.42 7.11
N ARG A 203 -19.25 -5.09 8.40
CA ARG A 203 -18.03 -5.17 9.19
C ARG A 203 -18.23 -6.15 10.34
N VAL A 204 -17.25 -6.99 10.60
CA VAL A 204 -17.25 -7.98 11.69
C VAL A 204 -16.18 -7.67 12.72
N SER A 205 -16.40 -8.13 13.92
CA SER A 205 -15.46 -7.98 15.03
C SER A 205 -14.12 -8.63 14.70
N ASN A 206 -13.05 -8.03 15.18
CA ASN A 206 -11.69 -8.52 14.98
C ASN A 206 -11.41 -9.74 15.91
N PRO A 207 -11.15 -10.93 15.35
CA PRO A 207 -10.86 -12.14 16.13
C PRO A 207 -9.38 -12.26 16.53
N LYS A 208 -8.75 -11.14 16.89
CA LYS A 208 -7.32 -11.10 17.18
C LYS A 208 -6.92 -11.94 18.39
N VAL A 209 -5.71 -12.48 18.32
CA VAL A 209 -5.07 -13.16 19.44
C VAL A 209 -4.62 -12.18 20.53
N VAL A 210 -4.51 -12.69 21.76
CA VAL A 210 -3.89 -12.01 22.88
C VAL A 210 -2.76 -12.90 23.38
N PHE A 211 -1.60 -12.34 23.61
CA PHE A 211 -0.44 -13.06 24.09
C PHE A 211 -0.31 -12.99 25.62
N PRO A 212 0.16 -14.04 26.30
CA PRO A 212 0.43 -15.39 25.76
C PRO A 212 -0.86 -16.11 25.36
N ILE A 213 -0.83 -16.81 24.22
CA ILE A 213 -2.04 -17.44 23.66
C ILE A 213 -2.62 -18.48 24.62
N GLU A 214 -1.75 -19.26 25.28
CA GLU A 214 -2.14 -20.37 26.18
C GLU A 214 -2.97 -19.87 27.36
N GLU A 215 -2.71 -18.66 27.84
CA GLU A 215 -3.45 -18.08 28.99
C GLU A 215 -4.80 -17.48 28.56
N HIS A 216 -4.96 -17.17 27.27
CA HIS A 216 -6.11 -16.45 26.73
C HIS A 216 -6.93 -17.27 25.72
N ILE A 217 -6.63 -18.55 25.55
CA ILE A 217 -7.20 -19.38 24.48
C ILE A 217 -8.74 -19.40 24.47
N ASP A 218 -9.38 -19.50 25.63
CA ASP A 218 -10.85 -19.53 25.73
C ASP A 218 -11.48 -18.19 25.28
N ASP A 219 -10.85 -17.08 25.62
CA ASP A 219 -11.30 -15.75 25.19
C ASP A 219 -11.10 -15.54 23.68
N ILE A 220 -9.98 -15.99 23.15
CA ILE A 220 -9.67 -15.93 21.72
C ILE A 220 -10.70 -16.73 20.93
N VAL A 221 -10.95 -18.00 21.30
CA VAL A 221 -11.95 -18.86 20.65
C VAL A 221 -13.34 -18.24 20.71
N ARG A 222 -13.72 -17.64 21.85
CA ARG A 222 -15.00 -16.94 21.97
C ARG A 222 -15.11 -15.76 20.99
N ARG A 223 -14.06 -14.94 20.84
CA ARG A 223 -14.03 -13.82 19.88
C ARG A 223 -14.12 -14.31 18.44
N GLU A 224 -13.42 -15.38 18.11
CA GLU A 224 -13.53 -16.03 16.80
C GLU A 224 -14.95 -16.47 16.50
N GLN A 225 -15.64 -17.12 17.47
CA GLN A 225 -17.03 -17.51 17.29
C GLN A 225 -17.96 -16.32 17.10
N VAL A 226 -17.73 -15.22 17.80
CA VAL A 226 -18.49 -13.97 17.59
C VAL A 226 -18.31 -13.47 16.16
N SER A 227 -17.08 -13.36 15.70
CA SER A 227 -16.75 -12.90 14.34
C SER A 227 -17.36 -13.82 13.27
N LEU A 228 -17.21 -15.14 13.42
CA LEU A 228 -17.80 -16.14 12.52
C LEU A 228 -19.34 -16.07 12.47
N ASN A 229 -19.98 -15.88 13.62
CA ASN A 229 -21.44 -15.78 13.69
C ASN A 229 -21.93 -14.48 13.02
N GLN A 230 -21.22 -13.36 13.21
CA GLN A 230 -21.51 -12.12 12.49
C GLN A 230 -21.36 -12.29 10.98
N ALA A 231 -20.27 -12.92 10.52
CA ALA A 231 -20.05 -13.19 9.11
C ALA A 231 -21.15 -14.09 8.52
N ARG A 232 -21.54 -15.17 9.20
CA ARG A 232 -22.66 -16.03 8.77
C ARG A 232 -23.96 -15.23 8.68
N HIS A 233 -24.28 -14.44 9.68
CA HIS A 233 -25.46 -13.59 9.68
C HIS A 233 -25.51 -12.65 8.45
N TYR A 234 -24.37 -12.01 8.11
CA TYR A 234 -24.30 -11.15 6.93
C TYR A 234 -24.44 -11.93 5.63
N PHE A 235 -23.85 -13.12 5.52
CA PHE A 235 -24.03 -13.97 4.34
C PHE A 235 -25.47 -14.46 4.18
N ASP A 236 -26.15 -14.76 5.27
CA ASP A 236 -27.54 -15.20 5.25
C ASP A 236 -28.49 -14.03 4.93
N SER A 237 -28.28 -12.87 5.52
CA SER A 237 -29.16 -11.70 5.34
C SER A 237 -28.94 -10.97 4.02
N MET A 238 -27.69 -10.90 3.54
CA MET A 238 -27.30 -10.16 2.33
C MET A 238 -27.06 -11.08 1.13
N LYS A 239 -27.08 -12.39 1.32
CA LYS A 239 -26.93 -13.42 0.25
C LYS A 239 -25.95 -13.02 -0.86
N ASP A 240 -26.50 -12.63 -2.00
CA ASP A 240 -25.74 -12.32 -3.23
C ASP A 240 -25.20 -10.88 -3.28
N GLU A 241 -25.41 -10.06 -2.26
CA GLU A 241 -24.89 -8.70 -2.22
C GLU A 241 -23.40 -8.63 -1.88
N ILE A 242 -22.88 -9.61 -1.11
CA ILE A 242 -21.48 -9.66 -0.74
C ILE A 242 -20.65 -10.23 -1.90
N ALA A 243 -19.72 -9.43 -2.42
CA ALA A 243 -18.80 -9.82 -3.48
C ALA A 243 -17.62 -10.64 -2.97
N CYS A 244 -17.02 -10.19 -1.88
CA CYS A 244 -15.83 -10.81 -1.30
C CYS A 244 -15.70 -10.50 0.19
N ILE A 245 -14.74 -11.19 0.81
CA ILE A 245 -14.18 -10.87 2.13
C ILE A 245 -12.79 -10.32 1.90
N ILE A 246 -12.40 -9.30 2.66
CA ILE A 246 -11.03 -8.81 2.71
C ILE A 246 -10.49 -8.89 4.14
N ILE A 247 -9.25 -9.38 4.28
CA ILE A 247 -8.56 -9.53 5.55
C ILE A 247 -7.06 -9.29 5.36
N GLU A 248 -6.42 -8.67 6.34
CA GLU A 248 -4.97 -8.64 6.45
C GLU A 248 -4.50 -9.90 7.19
N PRO A 249 -3.47 -10.63 6.73
CA PRO A 249 -2.92 -11.75 7.49
C PRO A 249 -2.39 -11.34 8.87
N ILE A 250 -1.83 -10.13 8.96
CA ILE A 250 -1.45 -9.42 10.18
C ILE A 250 -1.91 -7.98 10.00
N GLN A 251 -2.71 -7.46 10.89
CA GLN A 251 -3.15 -6.07 10.83
C GLN A 251 -2.06 -5.15 11.39
N GLY A 252 -1.16 -4.64 10.55
CA GLY A 252 -0.07 -3.79 10.97
C GLY A 252 -0.56 -2.47 11.58
N GLU A 253 -1.17 -1.60 10.80
CA GLU A 253 -1.68 -0.29 11.25
C GLU A 253 -2.79 -0.40 12.31
N GLY A 254 -3.49 -1.51 12.36
CA GLY A 254 -4.53 -1.81 13.35
C GLY A 254 -3.98 -2.15 14.74
N GLY A 255 -2.66 -2.29 14.89
CA GLY A 255 -1.97 -2.58 16.16
C GLY A 255 -1.30 -3.95 16.19
N ASP A 256 -0.69 -4.38 15.10
CA ASP A 256 0.02 -5.66 14.94
C ASP A 256 -0.82 -6.86 15.40
N ASN A 257 -2.10 -6.85 15.00
CA ASN A 257 -3.02 -7.89 15.39
C ASN A 257 -2.79 -9.15 14.57
N HIS A 258 -2.56 -10.26 15.26
CA HIS A 258 -2.39 -11.59 14.67
C HIS A 258 -3.68 -12.40 14.81
N PHE A 259 -3.83 -13.40 13.93
CA PHE A 259 -4.93 -14.38 13.96
C PHE A 259 -4.36 -15.78 14.13
N ARG A 260 -5.16 -16.71 14.67
CA ARG A 260 -4.79 -18.12 14.67
C ARG A 260 -4.93 -18.71 13.25
N THR A 261 -4.25 -19.83 13.02
CA THR A 261 -4.30 -20.53 11.73
C THR A 261 -5.51 -21.46 11.60
N GLU A 262 -6.20 -21.79 12.67
CA GLU A 262 -7.45 -22.56 12.70
C GLU A 262 -8.67 -21.68 12.55
#